data_a417741db6f8faa993dee17e8e7b1e32
#
_entry.id   a417741db6f8faa993dee17e8e7b1e32
#
_cell.length_a   1.000
_cell.length_b   1.000
_cell.length_c   1.000
_cell.angle_alpha   90.00
_cell.angle_beta   90.00
_cell.angle_gamma   90.00
#
_symmetry.space_group_name_H-M   'P 1'
#
loop_
_entity.id
_entity.type
_entity.pdbx_description
1 polymer ?
#
loop_
_entity_poly.entity_id
_entity_poly.type
_entity_poly.pdbx_seq_one_letter_code
_entity_poly.pdbx_strand_id
1 'polypeptide(L)'
;MSRYLLEIGVEEIPSDYIEATKSQLKDKFKKLIDDNKLTVDEIRVESTPRRFVVFLENINASESDELISIKGPSVAIAYDENGNPNKPLLGFLRGQRAELSDVVVKDFKGSDYIFIEKKEESKSVKEVLRENVYDLVKSISFNRSMRWGARSIRWARPIRYFLSILDDKVLDFDAEGISVGNITKGHRSLGSDHIEISTIDEYEDKLRENYVILSSKERRDLIIRGLNKVNMEKGGEFMKDEDLLREVVNIVEYPTVLAGDIDEKYLELPKEVIITPMKDHQRYFPVLDEKTGNLLPYFLLVRNGDDNHSENVISGNKKVLVARLEDAKFFYDIDSSRPLESHVEELKNLTFFEGLGNMYQKTQRLMDLTAKYQQQLNLGEDIKEDLKRAAYLSKADLVTKMVIEFTELEGTMGRIYAKESNESDRVATAIEEQYLPNSAGAALPKSITGIVLSIADKIDSIVGLYAKERYVTGSQDPFALRRRALGFINIILKNNIDAVSYTH
;
A
#
# COMPACT_ATOMS: atom_id res chain seq x y z
N MET A 1 32.43 -10.23 13.43
CA MET A 1 31.29 -9.42 13.03
C MET A 1 30.40 -10.33 12.17
N SER A 2 29.20 -10.63 12.63
CA SER A 2 28.33 -11.60 11.97
C SER A 2 27.43 -10.93 10.93
N ARG A 3 27.08 -11.65 9.87
CA ARG A 3 26.15 -11.21 8.83
C ARG A 3 24.99 -12.18 8.74
N TYR A 4 23.78 -11.66 8.57
CA TYR A 4 22.58 -12.49 8.45
C TYR A 4 21.79 -12.14 7.20
N LEU A 5 21.39 -13.17 6.48
CA LEU A 5 20.50 -13.11 5.32
C LEU A 5 19.26 -13.95 5.60
N LEU A 6 18.09 -13.31 5.51
CA LEU A 6 16.80 -13.98 5.52
C LEU A 6 16.04 -13.69 4.23
N GLU A 7 15.68 -14.70 3.47
CA GLU A 7 14.68 -14.60 2.42
C GLU A 7 13.37 -15.27 2.87
N ILE A 8 12.28 -14.58 2.72
CA ILE A 8 10.92 -15.09 2.92
C ILE A 8 10.34 -15.29 1.52
N GLY A 9 10.42 -16.51 0.99
CA GLY A 9 9.87 -16.88 -0.32
C GLY A 9 8.36 -17.06 -0.25
N VAL A 10 7.62 -16.28 -1.07
CA VAL A 10 6.16 -16.21 -1.04
C VAL A 10 5.54 -16.43 -2.41
N GLU A 11 4.23 -16.70 -2.46
CA GLU A 11 3.45 -16.47 -3.69
C GLU A 11 3.29 -14.98 -3.94
N GLU A 12 2.99 -14.59 -5.18
CA GLU A 12 2.97 -13.18 -5.61
C GLU A 12 2.14 -12.29 -4.69
N ILE A 13 2.83 -11.38 -4.01
CA ILE A 13 2.22 -10.39 -3.09
C ILE A 13 1.67 -9.23 -3.92
N PRO A 14 0.44 -8.77 -3.68
CA PRO A 14 -0.07 -7.55 -4.31
C PRO A 14 0.85 -6.35 -4.03
N SER A 15 1.07 -5.52 -5.06
CA SER A 15 1.99 -4.36 -5.01
C SER A 15 1.75 -3.44 -3.81
N ASP A 16 0.49 -3.23 -3.42
CA ASP A 16 0.09 -2.35 -2.32
C ASP A 16 0.63 -2.79 -0.94
N TYR A 17 0.98 -4.07 -0.79
CA TYR A 17 1.52 -4.58 0.47
C TYR A 17 3.04 -4.52 0.54
N ILE A 18 3.74 -4.34 -0.57
CA ILE A 18 5.21 -4.47 -0.65
C ILE A 18 5.91 -3.48 0.30
N GLU A 19 5.69 -2.19 0.12
CA GLU A 19 6.40 -1.17 0.91
C GLU A 19 6.03 -1.21 2.40
N ALA A 20 4.74 -1.44 2.71
CA ALA A 20 4.29 -1.58 4.09
C ALA A 20 4.92 -2.80 4.78
N THR A 21 5.10 -3.92 4.05
CA THR A 21 5.75 -5.13 4.58
C THR A 21 7.24 -4.90 4.79
N LYS A 22 7.93 -4.24 3.85
CA LYS A 22 9.36 -3.87 4.01
C LYS A 22 9.58 -3.01 5.25
N SER A 23 8.74 -1.99 5.46
CA SER A 23 8.79 -1.13 6.65
C SER A 23 8.59 -1.94 7.92
N GLN A 24 7.54 -2.76 7.98
CA GLN A 24 7.28 -3.59 9.15
C GLN A 24 8.44 -4.56 9.46
N LEU A 25 9.03 -5.19 8.44
CA LEU A 25 10.19 -6.06 8.63
C LEU A 25 11.35 -5.28 9.23
N LYS A 26 11.69 -4.12 8.66
CA LYS A 26 12.76 -3.27 9.16
C LYS A 26 12.56 -2.85 10.62
N ASP A 27 11.37 -2.36 10.96
CA ASP A 27 11.04 -1.90 12.31
C ASP A 27 11.06 -3.06 13.33
N LYS A 28 10.55 -4.24 12.93
CA LYS A 28 10.51 -5.41 13.82
C LYS A 28 11.89 -6.02 14.04
N PHE A 29 12.74 -6.07 13.01
CA PHE A 29 14.13 -6.48 13.19
C PHE A 29 14.90 -5.49 14.06
N LYS A 30 14.71 -4.18 13.86
CA LYS A 30 15.29 -3.17 14.73
C LYS A 30 14.88 -3.39 16.19
N LYS A 31 13.58 -3.57 16.43
CA LYS A 31 13.06 -3.85 17.76
C LYS A 31 13.63 -5.16 18.34
N LEU A 32 13.72 -6.23 17.57
CA LEU A 32 14.32 -7.49 18.00
C LEU A 32 15.77 -7.30 18.46
N ILE A 33 16.54 -6.51 17.70
CA ILE A 33 17.94 -6.19 18.01
C ILE A 33 18.03 -5.39 19.29
N ASP A 34 17.23 -4.32 19.41
CA ASP A 34 17.21 -3.45 20.60
C ASP A 34 16.78 -4.23 21.87
N ASP A 35 15.70 -5.01 21.78
CA ASP A 35 15.14 -5.79 22.91
C ASP A 35 16.12 -6.86 23.44
N ASN A 36 17.01 -7.37 22.58
CA ASN A 36 18.00 -8.40 22.94
C ASN A 36 19.43 -7.85 23.14
N LYS A 37 19.58 -6.52 23.26
CA LYS A 37 20.88 -5.86 23.45
C LYS A 37 21.90 -6.29 22.40
N LEU A 38 21.46 -6.42 21.12
CA LEU A 38 22.34 -6.63 19.98
C LEU A 38 22.71 -5.30 19.35
N THR A 39 23.74 -5.29 18.52
CA THR A 39 24.13 -4.15 17.68
C THR A 39 24.13 -4.56 16.23
N VAL A 40 23.81 -3.66 15.32
CA VAL A 40 23.84 -3.87 13.86
C VAL A 40 24.23 -2.56 13.19
N ASP A 41 25.07 -2.61 12.15
CA ASP A 41 25.45 -1.43 11.41
C ASP A 41 24.35 -1.02 10.42
N GLU A 42 23.77 -2.00 9.71
CA GLU A 42 22.74 -1.76 8.72
C GLU A 42 21.66 -2.85 8.73
N ILE A 43 20.40 -2.43 8.59
CA ILE A 43 19.26 -3.29 8.29
C ILE A 43 18.75 -2.90 6.91
N ARG A 44 19.06 -3.70 5.88
CA ARG A 44 18.58 -3.53 4.52
C ARG A 44 17.44 -4.50 4.22
N VAL A 45 16.32 -3.98 3.71
CA VAL A 45 15.17 -4.81 3.31
C VAL A 45 14.87 -4.56 1.84
N GLU A 46 14.94 -5.61 1.06
CA GLU A 46 14.60 -5.61 -0.37
C GLU A 46 13.44 -6.56 -0.64
N SER A 47 12.84 -6.43 -1.81
CA SER A 47 11.71 -7.28 -2.19
C SER A 47 11.55 -7.41 -3.70
N THR A 48 10.94 -8.52 -4.09
CA THR A 48 10.28 -8.71 -5.38
C THR A 48 8.84 -9.13 -5.12
N PRO A 49 7.95 -9.28 -6.13
CA PRO A 49 6.61 -9.80 -5.88
C PRO A 49 6.59 -11.17 -5.19
N ARG A 50 7.67 -11.96 -5.27
CA ARG A 50 7.74 -13.35 -4.78
C ARG A 50 8.64 -13.55 -3.58
N ARG A 51 9.27 -12.48 -3.04
CA ARG A 51 10.15 -12.58 -1.86
C ARG A 51 10.32 -11.27 -1.12
N PHE A 52 10.59 -11.38 0.16
CA PHE A 52 11.14 -10.32 0.98
C PHE A 52 12.50 -10.79 1.50
N VAL A 53 13.47 -9.90 1.46
CA VAL A 53 14.85 -10.23 1.85
C VAL A 53 15.35 -9.21 2.86
N VAL A 54 15.85 -9.72 3.99
CA VAL A 54 16.44 -8.90 5.05
C VAL A 54 17.92 -9.23 5.15
N PHE A 55 18.75 -8.20 5.08
CA PHE A 55 20.18 -8.27 5.35
C PHE A 55 20.46 -7.54 6.65
N LEU A 56 21.20 -8.18 7.56
CA LEU A 56 21.74 -7.56 8.75
C LEU A 56 23.27 -7.59 8.62
N GLU A 57 23.86 -6.41 8.53
CA GLU A 57 25.32 -6.26 8.38
C GLU A 57 25.94 -5.96 9.74
N ASN A 58 27.00 -6.72 10.08
CA ASN A 58 27.77 -6.56 11.31
C ASN A 58 26.91 -6.67 12.59
N ILE A 59 26.03 -7.69 12.63
CA ILE A 59 25.26 -7.96 13.83
C ILE A 59 26.10 -8.65 14.90
N ASN A 60 26.06 -8.12 16.14
CA ASN A 60 26.86 -8.67 17.25
C ASN A 60 26.03 -8.62 18.55
N ALA A 61 26.38 -9.51 19.48
CA ALA A 61 25.94 -9.33 20.86
C ALA A 61 26.64 -8.10 21.46
N SER A 62 25.89 -7.25 22.12
CA SER A 62 26.51 -6.18 22.90
C SER A 62 27.29 -6.78 24.05
N GLU A 63 28.55 -6.41 24.20
CA GLU A 63 29.29 -6.69 25.43
C GLU A 63 28.69 -5.83 26.55
N SER A 64 27.65 -6.31 27.18
CA SER A 64 27.15 -5.65 28.38
C SER A 64 27.97 -6.15 29.57
N ASP A 65 28.81 -5.31 30.12
CA ASP A 65 29.40 -5.50 31.44
C ASP A 65 28.40 -5.20 32.58
N GLU A 66 27.10 -5.17 32.28
CA GLU A 66 26.08 -4.97 33.29
C GLU A 66 26.01 -6.15 34.24
N LEU A 67 26.33 -5.86 35.49
CA LEU A 67 26.18 -6.80 36.58
C LEU A 67 24.72 -6.78 37.06
N ILE A 68 24.00 -7.89 36.82
CA ILE A 68 22.67 -8.05 37.41
C ILE A 68 22.83 -8.32 38.91
N SER A 69 22.28 -7.43 39.71
CA SER A 69 22.21 -7.57 41.14
C SER A 69 20.97 -8.38 41.55
N ILE A 70 21.14 -9.70 41.79
CA ILE A 70 20.05 -10.58 42.20
C ILE A 70 19.87 -10.51 43.71
N LYS A 71 18.70 -10.04 44.16
CA LYS A 71 18.39 -9.92 45.58
C LYS A 71 18.10 -11.27 46.20
N GLY A 72 18.79 -11.57 47.27
CA GLY A 72 18.62 -12.74 48.15
C GLY A 72 17.92 -12.42 49.49
N PRO A 73 18.11 -13.30 50.49
CA PRO A 73 17.57 -13.10 51.83
C PRO A 73 18.19 -11.88 52.54
N SER A 74 17.52 -11.33 53.56
CA SER A 74 18.14 -10.33 54.43
C SER A 74 19.32 -10.90 55.21
N VAL A 75 20.30 -10.05 55.51
CA VAL A 75 21.51 -10.49 56.27
C VAL A 75 21.12 -11.13 57.61
N ALA A 76 20.09 -10.62 58.28
CA ALA A 76 19.58 -11.19 59.53
C ALA A 76 19.06 -12.61 59.45
N ILE A 77 18.63 -13.06 58.24
CA ILE A 77 18.17 -14.43 57.99
C ILE A 77 19.27 -15.27 57.33
N ALA A 78 20.19 -14.62 56.63
CA ALA A 78 21.25 -15.27 55.85
C ALA A 78 22.35 -15.90 56.74
N TYR A 79 22.62 -15.30 57.90
CA TYR A 79 23.65 -15.76 58.84
C TYR A 79 23.07 -16.09 60.20
N ASP A 80 23.72 -16.99 60.95
CA ASP A 80 23.42 -17.26 62.35
C ASP A 80 24.12 -16.23 63.30
N GLU A 81 23.88 -16.37 64.62
CA GLU A 81 24.48 -15.51 65.66
C GLU A 81 26.03 -15.57 65.69
N ASN A 82 26.61 -16.64 65.12
CA ASN A 82 28.05 -16.85 65.02
C ASN A 82 28.65 -16.43 63.69
N GLY A 83 27.82 -15.87 62.75
CA GLY A 83 28.25 -15.46 61.43
C GLY A 83 28.36 -16.58 60.41
N ASN A 84 27.83 -17.79 60.68
CA ASN A 84 27.84 -18.88 59.75
C ASN A 84 26.62 -18.78 58.76
N PRO A 85 26.78 -19.20 57.49
CA PRO A 85 25.69 -19.14 56.52
C PRO A 85 24.56 -20.13 56.86
N ASN A 86 23.34 -19.57 56.94
CA ASN A 86 22.12 -20.31 57.22
C ASN A 86 21.54 -21.03 55.96
N LYS A 87 20.59 -21.94 56.19
CA LYS A 87 19.90 -22.67 55.12
C LYS A 87 19.30 -21.74 54.04
N PRO A 88 18.69 -20.58 54.37
CA PRO A 88 18.20 -19.62 53.36
C PRO A 88 19.29 -19.09 52.42
N LEU A 89 20.47 -18.72 52.94
CA LEU A 89 21.60 -18.27 52.14
C LEU A 89 22.16 -19.42 51.27
N LEU A 90 22.39 -20.59 51.85
CA LEU A 90 22.89 -21.74 51.12
C LEU A 90 21.91 -22.21 50.05
N GLY A 91 20.59 -22.11 50.29
CA GLY A 91 19.56 -22.38 49.31
C GLY A 91 19.57 -21.40 48.15
N PHE A 92 19.71 -20.10 48.47
CA PHE A 92 19.82 -19.02 47.50
C PHE A 92 21.06 -19.16 46.60
N LEU A 93 22.24 -19.38 47.20
CA LEU A 93 23.51 -19.61 46.52
C LEU A 93 23.42 -20.82 45.57
N ARG A 94 22.86 -21.94 46.04
CA ARG A 94 22.64 -23.14 45.23
C ARG A 94 21.70 -22.86 44.05
N GLY A 95 20.60 -22.15 44.26
CA GLY A 95 19.66 -21.77 43.23
C GLY A 95 20.27 -20.85 42.17
N GLN A 96 21.25 -20.05 42.59
CA GLN A 96 21.96 -19.12 41.72
C GLN A 96 23.28 -19.67 41.16
N ARG A 97 23.69 -20.91 41.48
CA ARG A 97 24.98 -21.48 41.14
C ARG A 97 26.15 -20.56 41.49
N ALA A 98 26.11 -19.99 42.72
CA ALA A 98 27.07 -19.02 43.17
C ALA A 98 27.77 -19.51 44.46
N GLU A 99 28.94 -18.95 44.76
CA GLU A 99 29.71 -19.27 45.98
C GLU A 99 29.57 -18.16 47.01
N LEU A 100 29.98 -18.41 48.24
CA LEU A 100 29.98 -17.41 49.32
C LEU A 100 30.84 -16.17 49.02
N SER A 101 31.87 -16.35 48.19
CA SER A 101 32.73 -15.27 47.68
C SER A 101 32.01 -14.28 46.79
N ASP A 102 30.90 -14.68 46.15
CA ASP A 102 30.11 -13.86 45.23
C ASP A 102 29.06 -12.99 45.91
N VAL A 103 28.98 -13.12 47.26
CA VAL A 103 28.01 -12.42 48.08
C VAL A 103 28.40 -10.95 48.29
N VAL A 104 27.49 -10.04 47.96
CA VAL A 104 27.62 -8.59 48.22
C VAL A 104 26.46 -8.21 49.12
N VAL A 105 26.73 -7.48 50.18
CA VAL A 105 25.70 -6.92 51.09
C VAL A 105 25.37 -5.50 50.61
N LYS A 106 24.07 -5.21 50.40
CA LYS A 106 23.59 -3.88 50.03
C LYS A 106 22.37 -3.52 50.83
N ASP A 107 22.27 -2.23 51.22
CA ASP A 107 21.04 -1.69 51.81
C ASP A 107 19.90 -1.73 50.77
N PHE A 108 18.75 -2.24 51.19
CA PHE A 108 17.54 -2.18 50.42
C PHE A 108 16.36 -1.79 51.35
N LYS A 109 15.88 -0.56 51.19
CA LYS A 109 14.78 0.02 52.00
C LYS A 109 15.05 0.05 53.50
N GLY A 110 16.29 0.37 53.89
CA GLY A 110 16.68 0.51 55.32
C GLY A 110 17.01 -0.81 56.02
N SER A 111 17.28 -1.87 55.26
CA SER A 111 17.74 -3.17 55.78
C SER A 111 18.77 -3.78 54.86
N ASP A 112 19.75 -4.46 55.43
CA ASP A 112 20.81 -5.14 54.67
C ASP A 112 20.33 -6.45 54.09
N TYR A 113 20.52 -6.63 52.76
CA TYR A 113 20.21 -7.83 52.04
C TYR A 113 21.44 -8.39 51.31
N ILE A 114 21.40 -9.67 51.12
CA ILE A 114 22.37 -10.40 50.31
C ILE A 114 22.04 -10.12 48.82
N PHE A 115 23.06 -9.82 48.06
CA PHE A 115 22.98 -9.74 46.59
C PHE A 115 24.08 -10.61 45.98
N ILE A 116 23.82 -11.14 44.80
CA ILE A 116 24.82 -11.73 43.94
C ILE A 116 24.89 -10.89 42.68
N GLU A 117 26.09 -10.47 42.34
CA GLU A 117 26.36 -9.76 41.08
C GLU A 117 26.82 -10.78 40.05
N LYS A 118 26.01 -10.95 39.02
CA LYS A 118 26.36 -11.79 37.89
C LYS A 118 26.43 -10.95 36.64
N LYS A 119 27.42 -11.23 35.76
CA LYS A 119 27.35 -10.75 34.40
C LYS A 119 26.11 -11.33 33.76
N GLU A 120 25.29 -10.50 33.16
CA GLU A 120 24.19 -10.94 32.35
C GLU A 120 24.76 -11.69 31.15
N GLU A 121 24.55 -13.00 31.03
CA GLU A 121 24.94 -13.74 29.84
C GLU A 121 24.01 -13.26 28.71
N SER A 122 24.53 -12.40 27.84
CA SER A 122 23.82 -12.00 26.63
C SER A 122 23.66 -13.22 25.73
N LYS A 123 22.41 -13.45 25.22
CA LYS A 123 22.19 -14.51 24.23
C LYS A 123 23.05 -14.23 22.99
N SER A 124 23.60 -15.27 22.41
CA SER A 124 24.30 -15.15 21.15
C SER A 124 23.35 -14.69 20.03
N VAL A 125 23.87 -14.01 19.02
CA VAL A 125 23.10 -13.62 17.81
C VAL A 125 22.35 -14.81 17.22
N LYS A 126 23.01 -15.98 17.17
CA LYS A 126 22.43 -17.23 16.67
C LYS A 126 21.20 -17.66 17.45
N GLU A 127 21.25 -17.64 18.77
CA GLU A 127 20.13 -18.02 19.62
C GLU A 127 18.97 -17.06 19.49
N VAL A 128 19.25 -15.74 19.52
CA VAL A 128 18.21 -14.70 19.38
C VAL A 128 17.49 -14.82 18.03
N LEU A 129 18.21 -14.96 16.93
CA LEU A 129 17.60 -15.10 15.62
C LEU A 129 16.81 -16.40 15.50
N ARG A 130 17.39 -17.53 15.94
CA ARG A 130 16.74 -18.85 15.88
C ARG A 130 15.41 -18.88 16.63
N GLU A 131 15.35 -18.25 17.79
CA GLU A 131 14.17 -18.27 18.65
C GLU A 131 13.07 -17.29 18.18
N ASN A 132 13.43 -16.20 17.50
CA ASN A 132 12.50 -15.10 17.29
C ASN A 132 12.12 -14.80 15.82
N VAL A 133 12.93 -15.23 14.84
CA VAL A 133 12.70 -14.85 13.43
C VAL A 133 11.33 -15.30 12.93
N TYR A 134 10.90 -16.52 13.24
CA TYR A 134 9.60 -17.01 12.77
C TYR A 134 8.44 -16.22 13.38
N ASP A 135 8.48 -15.97 14.67
CA ASP A 135 7.43 -15.18 15.36
C ASP A 135 7.42 -13.72 14.90
N LEU A 136 8.58 -13.16 14.60
CA LEU A 136 8.68 -11.85 13.97
C LEU A 136 7.96 -11.84 12.62
N VAL A 137 8.26 -12.79 11.73
CA VAL A 137 7.60 -12.90 10.43
C VAL A 137 6.10 -13.13 10.57
N LYS A 138 5.69 -13.97 11.51
CA LYS A 138 4.28 -14.24 11.82
C LYS A 138 3.53 -13.00 12.33
N SER A 139 4.22 -12.08 12.97
CA SER A 139 3.67 -10.84 13.51
C SER A 139 3.42 -9.73 12.46
N ILE A 140 3.85 -9.91 11.21
CA ILE A 140 3.57 -8.98 10.11
C ILE A 140 2.06 -8.92 9.86
N SER A 141 1.52 -7.72 9.80
CA SER A 141 0.08 -7.47 9.64
C SER A 141 -0.26 -7.03 8.22
N PHE A 142 -1.42 -7.47 7.75
CA PHE A 142 -1.99 -7.11 6.45
C PHE A 142 -3.47 -6.76 6.61
N ASN A 143 -3.97 -5.82 5.85
CA ASN A 143 -5.41 -5.48 5.85
C ASN A 143 -6.27 -6.71 5.47
N ARG A 144 -5.77 -7.53 4.55
CA ARG A 144 -6.38 -8.82 4.19
C ARG A 144 -5.30 -9.88 4.24
N SER A 145 -5.56 -10.93 4.99
CA SER A 145 -4.64 -12.06 5.16
C SER A 145 -5.38 -13.38 5.09
N MET A 146 -4.68 -14.42 4.71
CA MET A 146 -5.21 -15.78 4.62
C MET A 146 -4.42 -16.75 5.49
N ARG A 147 -5.00 -17.91 5.78
CA ARG A 147 -4.33 -19.09 6.34
C ARG A 147 -4.22 -20.15 5.26
N TRP A 148 -3.22 -21.00 5.36
CA TRP A 148 -3.06 -22.14 4.44
C TRP A 148 -2.55 -23.37 5.18
N GLY A 149 -3.05 -24.52 4.80
CA GLY A 149 -2.77 -25.79 5.48
C GLY A 149 -3.21 -25.77 6.93
N ALA A 150 -2.49 -26.48 7.79
CA ALA A 150 -2.76 -26.58 9.23
C ALA A 150 -1.97 -25.55 10.07
N ARG A 151 -1.40 -24.53 9.45
CA ARG A 151 -0.51 -23.55 10.08
C ARG A 151 -1.27 -22.45 10.80
N SER A 152 -0.65 -21.88 11.83
CA SER A 152 -1.22 -20.77 12.59
C SER A 152 -0.92 -19.40 11.96
N ILE A 153 0.12 -19.30 11.14
CA ILE A 153 0.54 -18.06 10.48
C ILE A 153 -0.54 -17.52 9.52
N ARG A 154 -0.65 -16.20 9.48
CA ARG A 154 -1.53 -15.46 8.57
C ARG A 154 -0.70 -14.45 7.78
N TRP A 155 -0.77 -14.53 6.45
CA TRP A 155 -0.07 -13.63 5.54
C TRP A 155 -0.95 -13.26 4.35
N ALA A 156 -0.55 -12.22 3.59
CA ALA A 156 -1.30 -11.81 2.38
C ALA A 156 -1.32 -12.92 1.32
N ARG A 157 -0.23 -13.69 1.23
CA ARG A 157 -0.09 -14.88 0.37
C ARG A 157 0.71 -15.96 1.10
N PRO A 158 0.61 -17.24 0.69
CA PRO A 158 1.35 -18.33 1.33
C PRO A 158 2.86 -18.14 1.26
N ILE A 159 3.53 -18.29 2.40
CA ILE A 159 4.98 -18.46 2.45
C ILE A 159 5.30 -19.87 2.00
N ARG A 160 6.29 -20.01 1.10
CA ARG A 160 6.66 -21.27 0.46
C ARG A 160 7.92 -21.87 1.08
N TYR A 161 8.87 -21.03 1.45
CA TYR A 161 10.14 -21.42 2.06
C TYR A 161 10.79 -20.23 2.76
N PHE A 162 11.80 -20.52 3.57
CA PHE A 162 12.77 -19.57 4.10
C PHE A 162 14.16 -19.95 3.64
N LEU A 163 14.93 -18.97 3.16
CA LEU A 163 16.37 -19.07 3.11
C LEU A 163 16.93 -18.26 4.28
N SER A 164 17.76 -18.90 5.12
CA SER A 164 18.25 -18.29 6.35
C SER A 164 19.71 -18.67 6.56
N ILE A 165 20.60 -17.70 6.42
CA ILE A 165 22.06 -17.87 6.47
C ILE A 165 22.66 -16.88 7.46
N LEU A 166 23.40 -17.40 8.44
CA LEU A 166 24.19 -16.66 9.40
C LEU A 166 25.67 -17.05 9.22
N ASP A 167 26.55 -16.10 8.88
CA ASP A 167 27.97 -16.33 8.67
C ASP A 167 28.25 -17.51 7.73
N ASP A 168 27.60 -17.50 6.57
CA ASP A 168 27.68 -18.53 5.52
C ASP A 168 27.27 -19.95 5.98
N LYS A 169 26.48 -20.04 7.03
CA LYS A 169 25.88 -21.30 7.51
C LYS A 169 24.39 -21.17 7.63
N VAL A 170 23.68 -22.24 7.27
CA VAL A 170 22.24 -22.30 7.47
C VAL A 170 21.92 -22.10 8.95
N LEU A 171 21.07 -21.12 9.23
CA LEU A 171 20.44 -20.93 10.53
C LEU A 171 19.03 -21.54 10.49
N ASP A 172 18.92 -22.75 11.00
CA ASP A 172 17.63 -23.45 11.07
C ASP A 172 16.77 -22.96 12.23
N PHE A 173 15.47 -22.87 12.01
CA PHE A 173 14.45 -22.54 13.02
C PHE A 173 13.13 -23.25 12.71
N ASP A 174 12.28 -23.46 13.72
CA ASP A 174 10.95 -24.06 13.52
C ASP A 174 10.00 -23.06 12.86
N ALA A 175 9.47 -23.42 11.70
CA ALA A 175 8.57 -22.62 10.88
C ALA A 175 7.24 -23.33 10.58
N GLU A 176 6.69 -24.09 11.53
CA GLU A 176 5.44 -24.85 11.39
C GLU A 176 5.43 -25.73 10.12
N GLY A 177 6.57 -26.35 9.81
CA GLY A 177 6.72 -27.24 8.65
C GLY A 177 6.90 -26.52 7.30
N ILE A 178 7.21 -25.23 7.29
CA ILE A 178 7.74 -24.53 6.11
C ILE A 178 9.24 -24.82 6.08
N SER A 179 9.79 -25.17 4.90
CA SER A 179 11.22 -25.47 4.76
C SER A 179 12.09 -24.25 5.07
N VAL A 180 13.15 -24.47 5.85
CA VAL A 180 14.19 -23.49 6.14
C VAL A 180 15.51 -24.06 5.62
N GLY A 181 16.31 -23.27 4.90
CA GLY A 181 17.57 -23.77 4.33
C GLY A 181 18.34 -22.67 3.61
N ASN A 182 19.10 -23.07 2.59
CA ASN A 182 19.92 -22.18 1.75
C ASN A 182 19.50 -22.22 0.26
N ILE A 183 18.30 -22.68 -0.04
CA ILE A 183 17.81 -22.79 -1.41
C ILE A 183 16.86 -21.65 -1.70
N THR A 184 17.11 -20.92 -2.77
CA THR A 184 16.21 -19.92 -3.35
C THR A 184 15.74 -20.31 -4.75
N LYS A 185 14.88 -19.48 -5.35
CA LYS A 185 14.30 -19.69 -6.67
C LYS A 185 14.54 -18.49 -7.56
N GLY A 186 14.86 -18.74 -8.82
CA GLY A 186 14.97 -17.74 -9.85
C GLY A 186 13.61 -17.23 -10.37
N HIS A 187 13.66 -16.51 -11.47
CA HIS A 187 12.46 -16.07 -12.19
C HIS A 187 11.62 -17.28 -12.62
N ARG A 188 10.29 -17.17 -12.46
CA ARG A 188 9.37 -18.29 -12.62
C ARG A 188 9.50 -19.02 -13.98
N SER A 189 9.75 -18.28 -15.07
CA SER A 189 9.78 -18.82 -16.43
C SER A 189 11.19 -18.91 -17.03
N LEU A 190 12.17 -18.14 -16.51
CA LEU A 190 13.50 -18.00 -17.09
C LEU A 190 14.59 -18.57 -16.19
N GLY A 191 14.38 -18.59 -14.87
CA GLY A 191 15.35 -19.02 -13.87
C GLY A 191 15.13 -20.45 -13.40
N SER A 192 16.06 -20.95 -12.57
CA SER A 192 15.98 -22.24 -11.90
C SER A 192 15.06 -22.19 -10.69
N ASP A 193 14.33 -23.25 -10.46
CA ASP A 193 13.55 -23.46 -9.21
C ASP A 193 14.42 -23.90 -8.03
N HIS A 194 15.71 -24.17 -8.26
CA HIS A 194 16.64 -24.68 -7.25
C HIS A 194 17.99 -23.99 -7.40
N ILE A 195 18.24 -23.00 -6.58
CA ILE A 195 19.49 -22.23 -6.54
C ILE A 195 20.04 -22.35 -5.12
N GLU A 196 21.14 -23.05 -4.96
CA GLU A 196 21.81 -23.17 -3.68
C GLU A 196 22.70 -21.97 -3.42
N ILE A 197 22.59 -21.38 -2.24
CA ILE A 197 23.36 -20.24 -1.77
C ILE A 197 24.33 -20.73 -0.70
N SER A 198 25.63 -20.65 -1.00
CA SER A 198 26.68 -21.08 -0.09
C SER A 198 27.19 -19.93 0.78
N THR A 199 27.22 -18.71 0.23
CA THR A 199 27.65 -17.51 0.95
C THR A 199 26.64 -16.35 0.75
N ILE A 200 26.61 -15.42 1.69
CA ILE A 200 25.75 -14.25 1.60
C ILE A 200 26.14 -13.37 0.40
N ASP A 201 27.41 -13.29 0.08
CA ASP A 201 27.94 -12.43 -0.98
C ASP A 201 27.48 -12.86 -2.38
N GLU A 202 27.32 -14.16 -2.64
CA GLU A 202 26.88 -14.65 -3.96
C GLU A 202 25.36 -14.54 -4.20
N TYR A 203 24.59 -14.18 -3.18
CA TYR A 203 23.11 -14.26 -3.24
C TYR A 203 22.53 -13.37 -4.34
N GLU A 204 22.89 -12.10 -4.38
CA GLU A 204 22.33 -11.17 -5.37
C GLU A 204 22.81 -11.50 -6.79
N ASP A 205 24.06 -11.94 -6.95
CA ASP A 205 24.61 -12.33 -8.25
C ASP A 205 23.91 -13.59 -8.79
N LYS A 206 23.71 -14.60 -7.96
CA LYS A 206 22.96 -15.83 -8.33
C LYS A 206 21.49 -15.54 -8.67
N LEU A 207 20.85 -14.61 -7.97
CA LEU A 207 19.52 -14.16 -8.35
C LEU A 207 19.52 -13.50 -9.72
N ARG A 208 20.50 -12.62 -10.00
CA ARG A 208 20.64 -11.92 -11.28
C ARG A 208 20.92 -12.89 -12.43
N GLU A 209 21.78 -13.87 -12.25
CA GLU A 209 22.04 -14.95 -13.22
C GLU A 209 20.76 -15.75 -13.54
N ASN A 210 19.82 -15.77 -12.59
CA ASN A 210 18.52 -16.43 -12.72
C ASN A 210 17.36 -15.46 -12.96
N TYR A 211 17.65 -14.32 -13.61
CA TYR A 211 16.66 -13.33 -14.05
C TYR A 211 15.84 -12.72 -12.91
N VAL A 212 16.45 -12.46 -11.77
CA VAL A 212 15.84 -11.73 -10.65
C VAL A 212 16.72 -10.56 -10.26
N ILE A 213 16.22 -9.35 -10.43
CA ILE A 213 16.86 -8.12 -9.96
C ILE A 213 16.23 -7.78 -8.62
N LEU A 214 16.96 -7.99 -7.54
CA LEU A 214 16.43 -7.84 -6.18
C LEU A 214 16.12 -6.38 -5.83
N SER A 215 17.01 -5.46 -6.18
CA SER A 215 16.86 -4.03 -5.86
C SER A 215 15.69 -3.38 -6.60
N SER A 216 14.69 -2.93 -5.84
CA SER A 216 13.54 -2.20 -6.40
C SER A 216 13.97 -0.88 -7.07
N LYS A 217 14.99 -0.21 -6.55
CA LYS A 217 15.57 0.98 -7.16
C LYS A 217 16.16 0.67 -8.54
N GLU A 218 16.91 -0.42 -8.66
CA GLU A 218 17.51 -0.81 -9.94
C GLU A 218 16.43 -1.18 -10.97
N ARG A 219 15.38 -1.94 -10.57
CA ARG A 219 14.25 -2.24 -11.47
C ARG A 219 13.57 -0.96 -11.96
N ARG A 220 13.35 0.02 -11.05
CA ARG A 220 12.80 1.32 -11.41
C ARG A 220 13.66 2.05 -12.45
N ASP A 221 14.96 2.10 -12.22
CA ASP A 221 15.90 2.77 -13.12
C ASP A 221 15.96 2.09 -14.50
N LEU A 222 15.87 0.77 -14.55
CA LEU A 222 15.78 -0.01 -15.79
C LEU A 222 14.49 0.29 -16.56
N ILE A 223 13.36 0.32 -15.87
CA ILE A 223 12.07 0.66 -16.47
C ILE A 223 12.10 2.07 -17.07
N ILE A 224 12.53 3.07 -16.29
CA ILE A 224 12.61 4.46 -16.77
C ILE A 224 13.54 4.59 -17.98
N ARG A 225 14.71 3.96 -17.94
CA ARG A 225 15.63 3.96 -19.09
C ARG A 225 14.98 3.31 -20.33
N GLY A 226 14.29 2.20 -20.13
CA GLY A 226 13.58 1.52 -21.22
C GLY A 226 12.44 2.37 -21.80
N LEU A 227 11.61 3.00 -20.96
CA LEU A 227 10.53 3.91 -21.39
C LEU A 227 11.10 5.08 -22.19
N ASN A 228 12.16 5.75 -21.69
CA ASN A 228 12.81 6.87 -22.37
C ASN A 228 13.43 6.44 -23.72
N LYS A 229 14.06 5.26 -23.77
CA LYS A 229 14.63 4.74 -25.02
C LYS A 229 13.55 4.60 -26.10
N VAL A 230 12.40 4.00 -25.78
CA VAL A 230 11.30 3.83 -26.74
C VAL A 230 10.71 5.17 -27.15
N ASN A 231 10.57 6.12 -26.22
CA ASN A 231 10.14 7.48 -26.55
C ASN A 231 11.08 8.16 -27.59
N MET A 232 12.40 8.02 -27.40
CA MET A 232 13.36 8.57 -28.35
C MET A 232 13.25 7.92 -29.76
N GLU A 233 12.92 6.63 -29.82
CA GLU A 233 12.82 5.89 -31.08
C GLU A 233 11.50 6.17 -31.82
N LYS A 234 10.37 6.30 -31.11
CA LYS A 234 9.02 6.46 -31.67
C LYS A 234 8.48 7.90 -31.64
N GLY A 235 9.09 8.77 -30.87
CA GLY A 235 8.59 10.10 -30.58
C GLY A 235 7.60 10.13 -29.40
N GLY A 236 7.34 11.33 -28.85
CA GLY A 236 6.43 11.55 -27.72
C GLY A 236 7.05 11.37 -26.35
N GLU A 237 6.24 11.56 -25.32
CA GLU A 237 6.61 11.39 -23.92
C GLU A 237 5.60 10.46 -23.23
N PHE A 238 6.09 9.45 -22.52
CA PHE A 238 5.19 8.61 -21.72
C PHE A 238 4.57 9.43 -20.58
N MET A 239 3.32 9.17 -20.29
CA MET A 239 2.60 9.82 -19.21
C MET A 239 3.24 9.47 -17.86
N LYS A 240 3.82 10.48 -17.20
CA LYS A 240 4.45 10.32 -15.89
C LYS A 240 3.41 10.05 -14.82
N ASP A 241 3.48 8.87 -14.24
CA ASP A 241 2.61 8.43 -13.14
C ASP A 241 3.45 7.61 -12.15
N GLU A 242 3.76 8.22 -11.01
CA GLU A 242 4.60 7.60 -9.99
C GLU A 242 3.91 6.42 -9.29
N ASP A 243 2.58 6.44 -9.21
CA ASP A 243 1.82 5.34 -8.62
C ASP A 243 1.82 4.12 -9.54
N LEU A 244 1.57 4.33 -10.84
CA LEU A 244 1.69 3.28 -11.85
C LEU A 244 3.12 2.73 -11.91
N LEU A 245 4.13 3.59 -11.92
CA LEU A 245 5.54 3.17 -11.96
C LEU A 245 5.89 2.33 -10.73
N ARG A 246 5.48 2.76 -9.54
CA ARG A 246 5.67 1.99 -8.29
C ARG A 246 4.98 0.64 -8.34
N GLU A 247 3.75 0.58 -8.82
CA GLU A 247 3.02 -0.67 -9.00
C GLU A 247 3.76 -1.61 -9.95
N VAL A 248 4.18 -1.13 -11.11
CA VAL A 248 4.91 -1.91 -12.13
C VAL A 248 6.24 -2.42 -11.58
N VAL A 249 7.02 -1.59 -10.88
CA VAL A 249 8.27 -2.01 -10.21
C VAL A 249 8.03 -3.17 -9.24
N ASN A 250 6.88 -3.16 -8.56
CA ASN A 250 6.55 -4.13 -7.52
C ASN A 250 5.92 -5.42 -8.05
N ILE A 251 5.57 -5.50 -9.34
CA ILE A 251 5.01 -6.71 -9.96
C ILE A 251 5.97 -7.44 -10.90
N VAL A 252 7.18 -6.93 -11.09
CA VAL A 252 8.19 -7.53 -11.96
C VAL A 252 9.47 -7.90 -11.19
N GLU A 253 10.16 -8.96 -11.62
CA GLU A 253 11.48 -9.37 -11.12
C GLU A 253 12.59 -9.02 -12.13
N TYR A 254 12.28 -9.04 -13.44
CA TYR A 254 13.21 -8.74 -14.52
C TYR A 254 12.50 -7.91 -15.60
N PRO A 255 12.56 -6.58 -15.51
CA PRO A 255 11.78 -5.70 -16.37
C PRO A 255 12.37 -5.55 -17.78
N THR A 256 11.54 -5.74 -18.81
CA THR A 256 11.82 -5.38 -20.19
C THR A 256 10.70 -4.52 -20.74
N VAL A 257 11.04 -3.33 -21.25
CA VAL A 257 10.05 -2.38 -21.81
C VAL A 257 9.81 -2.70 -23.29
N LEU A 258 8.56 -2.82 -23.65
CA LEU A 258 8.10 -3.09 -25.02
C LEU A 258 7.07 -2.03 -25.43
N ALA A 259 6.93 -1.81 -26.76
CA ALA A 259 5.92 -0.92 -27.32
C ALA A 259 4.92 -1.69 -28.18
N GLY A 260 3.64 -1.46 -27.97
CA GLY A 260 2.56 -1.97 -28.81
C GLY A 260 1.79 -0.84 -29.46
N ASP A 261 1.34 -1.04 -30.69
CA ASP A 261 0.55 -0.05 -31.44
C ASP A 261 -0.95 -0.28 -31.20
N ILE A 262 -1.73 0.78 -31.23
CA ILE A 262 -3.20 0.74 -31.28
C ILE A 262 -3.68 1.31 -32.61
N ASP A 263 -4.89 0.91 -33.02
CA ASP A 263 -5.51 1.44 -34.22
C ASP A 263 -5.93 2.90 -33.98
N GLU A 264 -5.64 3.80 -34.92
CA GLU A 264 -5.95 5.23 -34.86
C GLU A 264 -7.46 5.51 -34.68
N LYS A 265 -8.34 4.60 -35.12
CA LYS A 265 -9.79 4.71 -34.91
C LYS A 265 -10.20 4.90 -33.45
N TYR A 266 -9.40 4.39 -32.50
CA TYR A 266 -9.70 4.56 -31.08
C TYR A 266 -9.32 5.95 -30.55
N LEU A 267 -8.45 6.69 -31.26
CA LEU A 267 -8.09 8.06 -30.87
C LEU A 267 -9.25 9.07 -31.06
N GLU A 268 -10.35 8.65 -31.72
CA GLU A 268 -11.59 9.42 -31.75
C GLU A 268 -12.31 9.46 -30.39
N LEU A 269 -12.04 8.49 -29.51
CA LEU A 269 -12.58 8.47 -28.15
C LEU A 269 -11.91 9.54 -27.28
N PRO A 270 -12.60 10.04 -26.24
CA PRO A 270 -11.95 10.85 -25.22
C PRO A 270 -10.71 10.16 -24.67
N LYS A 271 -9.62 10.90 -24.52
CA LYS A 271 -8.33 10.33 -24.09
C LYS A 271 -8.43 9.59 -22.76
N GLU A 272 -9.27 10.06 -21.84
CA GLU A 272 -9.50 9.44 -20.54
C GLU A 272 -10.09 8.02 -20.69
N VAL A 273 -10.96 7.80 -21.66
CA VAL A 273 -11.57 6.50 -21.98
C VAL A 273 -10.53 5.52 -22.51
N ILE A 274 -9.49 5.99 -23.20
CA ILE A 274 -8.40 5.16 -23.72
C ILE A 274 -7.35 4.90 -22.63
N ILE A 275 -7.02 5.93 -21.85
CA ILE A 275 -5.99 5.87 -20.79
C ILE A 275 -6.40 4.91 -19.67
N THR A 276 -7.65 4.92 -19.24
CA THR A 276 -8.14 4.10 -18.13
C THR A 276 -7.89 2.61 -18.33
N PRO A 277 -8.33 1.95 -19.42
CA PRO A 277 -8.02 0.54 -19.61
C PRO A 277 -6.51 0.28 -19.80
N MET A 278 -5.76 1.19 -20.37
CA MET A 278 -4.30 1.06 -20.45
C MET A 278 -3.66 1.04 -19.08
N LYS A 279 -3.92 2.06 -18.28
CA LYS A 279 -3.27 2.31 -17.00
C LYS A 279 -3.83 1.42 -15.89
N ASP A 280 -5.13 1.50 -15.65
CA ASP A 280 -5.74 0.94 -14.44
C ASP A 280 -6.03 -0.56 -14.56
N HIS A 281 -6.20 -1.07 -15.80
CA HIS A 281 -6.47 -2.49 -16.02
C HIS A 281 -5.23 -3.27 -16.49
N GLN A 282 -4.40 -2.68 -17.36
CA GLN A 282 -3.29 -3.38 -18.00
C GLN A 282 -1.90 -2.94 -17.51
N ARG A 283 -1.78 -1.86 -16.73
CA ARG A 283 -0.52 -1.28 -16.26
C ARG A 283 0.40 -0.87 -17.40
N TYR A 284 -0.18 -0.36 -18.49
CA TYR A 284 0.58 0.21 -19.60
C TYR A 284 0.75 1.71 -19.39
N PHE A 285 1.83 2.25 -19.97
CA PHE A 285 2.11 3.67 -19.97
C PHE A 285 1.61 4.28 -21.28
N PRO A 286 0.60 5.17 -21.23
CA PRO A 286 0.16 5.93 -22.39
C PRO A 286 1.28 6.87 -22.84
N VAL A 287 1.34 7.17 -24.13
CA VAL A 287 2.33 8.11 -24.69
C VAL A 287 1.61 9.30 -25.33
N LEU A 288 2.09 10.48 -24.98
CA LEU A 288 1.53 11.75 -25.42
C LEU A 288 2.48 12.44 -26.39
N ASP A 289 1.95 13.13 -27.36
CA ASP A 289 2.69 14.07 -28.20
C ASP A 289 3.14 15.26 -27.34
N GLU A 290 4.42 15.57 -27.33
CA GLU A 290 5.00 16.61 -26.47
C GLU A 290 4.47 18.03 -26.76
N LYS A 291 4.03 18.29 -27.98
CA LYS A 291 3.59 19.63 -28.41
C LYS A 291 2.11 19.83 -28.20
N THR A 292 1.31 18.83 -28.50
CA THR A 292 -0.15 18.91 -28.49
C THR A 292 -0.78 18.35 -27.21
N GLY A 293 -0.05 17.48 -26.50
CA GLY A 293 -0.59 16.75 -25.34
C GLY A 293 -1.64 15.70 -25.73
N ASN A 294 -1.80 15.41 -27.02
CA ASN A 294 -2.70 14.38 -27.50
C ASN A 294 -2.08 12.99 -27.32
N LEU A 295 -2.94 11.98 -27.17
CA LEU A 295 -2.51 10.60 -27.10
C LEU A 295 -1.97 10.13 -28.45
N LEU A 296 -0.82 9.47 -28.44
CA LEU A 296 -0.24 8.82 -29.63
C LEU A 296 -0.76 7.38 -29.79
N PRO A 297 -0.79 6.83 -31.04
CA PRO A 297 -1.39 5.53 -31.32
C PRO A 297 -0.49 4.35 -30.89
N TYR A 298 0.11 4.42 -29.71
CA TYR A 298 0.87 3.33 -29.13
C TYR A 298 0.95 3.43 -27.62
N PHE A 299 1.27 2.33 -26.98
CA PHE A 299 1.43 2.20 -25.54
C PHE A 299 2.73 1.50 -25.19
N LEU A 300 3.25 1.75 -24.00
CA LEU A 300 4.42 1.07 -23.48
C LEU A 300 3.99 0.11 -22.36
N LEU A 301 4.52 -1.09 -22.42
CA LEU A 301 4.30 -2.11 -21.40
C LEU A 301 5.63 -2.58 -20.81
N VAL A 302 5.60 -3.04 -19.58
CA VAL A 302 6.76 -3.64 -18.92
C VAL A 302 6.50 -5.12 -18.73
N ARG A 303 7.24 -5.93 -19.48
CA ARG A 303 7.23 -7.38 -19.35
C ARG A 303 8.05 -7.79 -18.14
N ASN A 304 7.57 -8.74 -17.36
CA ASN A 304 8.38 -9.48 -16.40
C ASN A 304 9.08 -10.63 -17.13
N GLY A 305 10.29 -10.41 -17.62
CA GLY A 305 11.07 -11.36 -18.41
C GLY A 305 12.00 -10.68 -19.40
N ASP A 306 12.70 -11.50 -20.21
CA ASP A 306 13.64 -11.05 -21.25
C ASP A 306 12.92 -10.53 -22.50
N ASP A 307 13.67 -10.19 -23.56
CA ASP A 307 13.16 -9.69 -24.83
C ASP A 307 12.88 -10.79 -25.89
N ASN A 308 13.11 -12.06 -25.55
CA ASN A 308 12.82 -13.17 -26.44
C ASN A 308 11.32 -13.26 -26.74
N HIS A 309 10.98 -13.46 -28.03
CA HIS A 309 9.59 -13.55 -28.49
C HIS A 309 8.74 -12.32 -28.14
N SER A 310 9.33 -11.12 -28.11
CA SER A 310 8.65 -9.85 -27.80
C SER A 310 7.41 -9.60 -28.67
N GLU A 311 7.46 -9.99 -29.95
CA GLU A 311 6.34 -9.85 -30.89
C GLU A 311 5.08 -10.60 -30.41
N ASN A 312 5.26 -11.82 -29.86
CA ASN A 312 4.14 -12.60 -29.33
C ASN A 312 3.55 -11.93 -28.09
N VAL A 313 4.42 -11.39 -27.22
CA VAL A 313 4.00 -10.66 -26.01
C VAL A 313 3.25 -9.39 -26.40
N ILE A 314 3.78 -8.58 -27.32
CA ILE A 314 3.13 -7.37 -27.82
C ILE A 314 1.78 -7.71 -28.45
N SER A 315 1.73 -8.72 -29.33
CA SER A 315 0.49 -9.15 -29.98
C SER A 315 -0.57 -9.60 -28.96
N GLY A 316 -0.16 -10.37 -27.93
CA GLY A 316 -1.06 -10.81 -26.87
C GLY A 316 -1.63 -9.65 -26.06
N ASN A 317 -0.76 -8.72 -25.62
CA ASN A 317 -1.18 -7.54 -24.87
C ASN A 317 -2.04 -6.58 -25.70
N LYS A 318 -1.71 -6.40 -27.00
CA LYS A 318 -2.53 -5.62 -27.94
C LYS A 318 -3.94 -6.19 -28.05
N LYS A 319 -4.11 -7.52 -28.18
CA LYS A 319 -5.43 -8.15 -28.26
C LYS A 319 -6.29 -7.86 -27.03
N VAL A 320 -5.71 -7.93 -25.85
CA VAL A 320 -6.43 -7.62 -24.59
C VAL A 320 -6.86 -6.16 -24.55
N LEU A 321 -5.93 -5.25 -24.89
CA LEU A 321 -6.24 -3.82 -24.92
C LEU A 321 -7.31 -3.49 -25.96
N VAL A 322 -7.19 -4.02 -27.18
CA VAL A 322 -8.15 -3.81 -28.27
C VAL A 322 -9.56 -4.27 -27.86
N ALA A 323 -9.68 -5.44 -27.21
CA ALA A 323 -10.99 -5.90 -26.73
C ALA A 323 -11.63 -4.87 -25.75
N ARG A 324 -10.84 -4.31 -24.83
CA ARG A 324 -11.31 -3.28 -23.92
C ARG A 324 -11.66 -1.96 -24.60
N LEU A 325 -10.91 -1.58 -25.64
CA LEU A 325 -11.20 -0.38 -26.42
C LEU A 325 -12.42 -0.53 -27.31
N GLU A 326 -12.69 -1.71 -27.86
CA GLU A 326 -13.93 -2.01 -28.57
C GLU A 326 -15.15 -1.92 -27.65
N ASP A 327 -15.06 -2.50 -26.45
CA ASP A 327 -16.12 -2.38 -25.44
C ASP A 327 -16.35 -0.90 -25.08
N ALA A 328 -15.27 -0.16 -24.80
CA ALA A 328 -15.34 1.26 -24.48
C ALA A 328 -15.96 2.09 -25.61
N LYS A 329 -15.56 1.83 -26.87
CA LYS A 329 -16.16 2.52 -28.02
C LYS A 329 -17.64 2.21 -28.15
N PHE A 330 -18.03 0.96 -28.01
CA PHE A 330 -19.44 0.55 -28.08
C PHE A 330 -20.28 1.25 -26.97
N PHE A 331 -19.79 1.30 -25.75
CA PHE A 331 -20.50 1.99 -24.66
C PHE A 331 -20.57 3.49 -24.87
N TYR A 332 -19.46 4.09 -25.31
CA TYR A 332 -19.41 5.52 -25.60
C TYR A 332 -20.42 5.91 -26.69
N ASP A 333 -20.47 5.15 -27.79
CA ASP A 333 -21.38 5.40 -28.92
C ASP A 333 -22.87 5.28 -28.48
N ILE A 334 -23.19 4.33 -27.58
CA ILE A 334 -24.54 4.17 -27.02
C ILE A 334 -24.89 5.36 -26.11
N ASP A 335 -24.01 5.67 -25.16
CA ASP A 335 -24.29 6.68 -24.16
C ASP A 335 -24.37 8.09 -24.76
N SER A 336 -23.50 8.43 -25.76
CA SER A 336 -23.51 9.69 -26.49
C SER A 336 -24.68 9.84 -27.46
N SER A 337 -25.41 8.75 -27.75
CA SER A 337 -26.58 8.81 -28.66
C SER A 337 -27.76 9.61 -28.09
N ARG A 338 -27.73 9.98 -26.80
CA ARG A 338 -28.76 10.73 -26.12
C ARG A 338 -28.14 11.68 -25.08
N PRO A 339 -28.81 12.82 -24.79
CA PRO A 339 -28.27 13.81 -23.85
C PRO A 339 -28.15 13.24 -22.42
N LEU A 340 -27.13 13.71 -21.66
CA LEU A 340 -26.88 13.29 -20.28
C LEU A 340 -28.12 13.38 -19.39
N GLU A 341 -28.95 14.40 -19.59
CA GLU A 341 -30.19 14.59 -18.83
C GLU A 341 -31.15 13.39 -18.91
N SER A 342 -31.18 12.68 -20.04
CA SER A 342 -32.06 11.53 -20.24
C SER A 342 -31.78 10.38 -19.28
N HIS A 343 -30.55 10.31 -18.73
CA HIS A 343 -30.14 9.31 -17.75
C HIS A 343 -30.59 9.62 -16.31
N VAL A 344 -31.00 10.86 -16.02
CA VAL A 344 -31.39 11.28 -14.65
C VAL A 344 -32.54 10.44 -14.11
N GLU A 345 -33.55 10.16 -14.93
CA GLU A 345 -34.69 9.35 -14.52
C GLU A 345 -34.30 7.90 -14.15
N GLU A 346 -33.25 7.36 -14.77
CA GLU A 346 -32.74 5.99 -14.48
C GLU A 346 -32.11 5.90 -13.10
N LEU A 347 -31.66 7.03 -12.51
CA LEU A 347 -31.16 7.09 -11.14
C LEU A 347 -32.20 6.64 -10.08
N LYS A 348 -33.46 6.59 -10.42
CA LYS A 348 -34.52 6.04 -9.56
C LYS A 348 -34.33 4.55 -9.27
N ASN A 349 -33.64 3.85 -10.19
CA ASN A 349 -33.35 2.43 -10.06
C ASN A 349 -32.00 2.15 -9.35
N LEU A 350 -31.20 3.18 -9.09
CA LEU A 350 -29.91 3.06 -8.42
C LEU A 350 -30.04 3.46 -6.94
N THR A 351 -30.01 2.49 -6.06
CA THR A 351 -30.09 2.73 -4.61
C THR A 351 -28.86 3.48 -4.11
N PHE A 352 -29.05 4.59 -3.39
CA PHE A 352 -27.97 5.26 -2.70
C PHE A 352 -27.60 4.52 -1.41
N PHE A 353 -28.58 4.35 -0.53
CA PHE A 353 -28.44 3.59 0.70
C PHE A 353 -29.85 3.21 1.23
N GLU A 354 -29.93 2.05 1.87
CA GLU A 354 -31.21 1.59 2.47
C GLU A 354 -31.73 2.60 3.51
N GLY A 355 -32.94 3.09 3.26
CA GLY A 355 -33.59 4.10 4.09
C GLY A 355 -33.11 5.55 3.87
N LEU A 356 -32.21 5.81 2.89
CA LEU A 356 -31.87 7.15 2.39
C LEU A 356 -32.32 7.36 0.95
N GLY A 357 -32.94 6.35 0.36
CA GLY A 357 -33.51 6.39 -0.98
C GLY A 357 -32.51 6.07 -2.08
N ASN A 358 -32.83 6.49 -3.30
CA ASN A 358 -32.08 6.27 -4.52
C ASN A 358 -31.22 7.48 -4.92
N MET A 359 -30.42 7.33 -5.98
CA MET A 359 -29.54 8.40 -6.46
C MET A 359 -30.33 9.60 -7.02
N TYR A 360 -31.52 9.38 -7.58
CA TYR A 360 -32.39 10.48 -7.98
C TYR A 360 -32.79 11.35 -6.78
N GLN A 361 -33.21 10.74 -5.67
CA GLN A 361 -33.54 11.47 -4.45
C GLN A 361 -32.31 12.18 -3.87
N LYS A 362 -31.14 11.60 -4.02
CA LYS A 362 -29.87 12.27 -3.65
C LYS A 362 -29.65 13.53 -4.49
N THR A 363 -29.85 13.48 -5.81
CA THR A 363 -29.70 14.70 -6.65
C THR A 363 -30.68 15.80 -6.25
N GLN A 364 -31.91 15.44 -5.84
CA GLN A 364 -32.87 16.45 -5.34
C GLN A 364 -32.34 17.12 -4.06
N ARG A 365 -31.82 16.35 -3.11
CA ARG A 365 -31.21 16.92 -1.90
C ARG A 365 -29.97 17.78 -2.22
N LEU A 366 -29.17 17.41 -3.21
CA LEU A 366 -28.02 18.21 -3.66
C LEU A 366 -28.49 19.54 -4.26
N MET A 367 -29.57 19.57 -5.05
CA MET A 367 -30.15 20.80 -5.57
C MET A 367 -30.58 21.74 -4.44
N ASP A 368 -31.23 21.21 -3.40
CA ASP A 368 -31.66 22.00 -2.23
C ASP A 368 -30.47 22.53 -1.43
N LEU A 369 -29.44 21.68 -1.22
CA LEU A 369 -28.23 22.06 -0.47
C LEU A 369 -27.42 23.13 -1.23
N THR A 370 -27.21 22.93 -2.52
CA THR A 370 -26.46 23.91 -3.34
C THR A 370 -27.16 25.26 -3.42
N ALA A 371 -28.49 25.28 -3.49
CA ALA A 371 -29.27 26.52 -3.44
C ALA A 371 -29.09 27.27 -2.11
N LYS A 372 -29.10 26.54 -0.97
CA LYS A 372 -28.84 27.13 0.36
C LYS A 372 -27.41 27.69 0.46
N TYR A 373 -26.41 26.92 0.00
CA TYR A 373 -25.01 27.40 0.01
C TYR A 373 -24.80 28.58 -0.93
N GLN A 374 -25.45 28.63 -2.10
CA GLN A 374 -25.42 29.76 -3.00
C GLN A 374 -25.89 31.05 -2.30
N GLN A 375 -27.02 30.98 -1.58
CA GLN A 375 -27.54 32.13 -0.83
C GLN A 375 -26.61 32.53 0.31
N GLN A 376 -26.10 31.57 1.08
CA GLN A 376 -25.23 31.81 2.22
C GLN A 376 -23.89 32.45 1.81
N LEU A 377 -23.34 32.03 0.68
CA LEU A 377 -22.11 32.55 0.12
C LEU A 377 -22.29 33.79 -0.77
N ASN A 378 -23.52 34.33 -0.91
CA ASN A 378 -23.88 35.45 -1.74
C ASN A 378 -23.34 35.32 -3.19
N LEU A 379 -23.45 34.14 -3.78
CA LEU A 379 -23.03 33.93 -5.17
C LEU A 379 -24.07 34.49 -6.14
N GLY A 380 -23.60 34.98 -7.31
CA GLY A 380 -24.45 35.57 -8.33
C GLY A 380 -25.52 34.61 -8.89
N GLU A 381 -26.52 35.20 -9.56
CA GLU A 381 -27.65 34.44 -10.10
C GLU A 381 -27.20 33.49 -11.25
N ASP A 382 -26.16 33.86 -12.00
CA ASP A 382 -25.53 33.03 -13.01
C ASP A 382 -24.92 31.75 -12.40
N ILE A 383 -24.32 31.85 -11.22
CA ILE A 383 -23.79 30.70 -10.47
C ILE A 383 -24.92 29.83 -9.92
N LYS A 384 -26.03 30.44 -9.53
CA LYS A 384 -27.21 29.71 -9.03
C LYS A 384 -27.81 28.75 -10.07
N GLU A 385 -27.98 29.21 -11.28
CA GLU A 385 -28.51 28.40 -12.38
C GLU A 385 -27.52 27.27 -12.74
N ASP A 386 -26.21 27.58 -12.84
CA ASP A 386 -25.18 26.55 -13.05
C ASP A 386 -25.14 25.51 -11.93
N LEU A 387 -25.23 25.92 -10.66
CA LEU A 387 -25.26 25.00 -9.52
C LEU A 387 -26.49 24.09 -9.54
N LYS A 388 -27.66 24.64 -9.82
CA LYS A 388 -28.89 23.88 -9.93
C LYS A 388 -28.77 22.82 -11.03
N ARG A 389 -28.27 23.21 -12.19
CA ARG A 389 -28.09 22.33 -13.34
C ARG A 389 -27.03 21.26 -13.06
N ALA A 390 -25.88 21.64 -12.52
CA ALA A 390 -24.83 20.71 -12.12
C ALA A 390 -25.29 19.69 -11.07
N ALA A 391 -26.04 20.14 -10.04
CA ALA A 391 -26.59 19.25 -9.02
C ALA A 391 -27.59 18.25 -9.61
N TYR A 392 -28.46 18.69 -10.52
CA TYR A 392 -29.43 17.84 -11.18
C TYR A 392 -28.77 16.74 -12.03
N LEU A 393 -27.69 17.09 -12.76
CA LEU A 393 -26.98 16.17 -13.65
C LEU A 393 -25.88 15.37 -12.94
N SER A 394 -25.53 15.72 -11.72
CA SER A 394 -24.28 15.32 -11.03
C SER A 394 -24.05 13.82 -10.89
N LYS A 395 -25.09 13.00 -10.94
CA LYS A 395 -25.01 11.55 -10.79
C LYS A 395 -25.50 10.80 -12.03
N ALA A 396 -25.86 11.51 -13.10
CA ALA A 396 -26.46 10.90 -14.29
C ALA A 396 -25.54 9.93 -15.02
N ASP A 397 -24.24 10.12 -14.94
CA ASP A 397 -23.22 9.25 -15.52
C ASP A 397 -23.14 7.88 -14.84
N LEU A 398 -23.55 7.75 -13.58
CA LEU A 398 -23.50 6.47 -12.82
C LEU A 398 -24.36 5.35 -13.43
N VAL A 399 -25.34 5.69 -14.26
CA VAL A 399 -26.20 4.73 -14.94
C VAL A 399 -25.88 4.57 -16.43
N THR A 400 -24.84 5.24 -16.92
CA THR A 400 -24.32 5.06 -18.29
C THR A 400 -23.59 3.72 -18.40
N LYS A 401 -23.56 3.14 -19.61
CA LYS A 401 -22.88 1.88 -19.86
C LYS A 401 -21.38 1.99 -19.58
N MET A 402 -20.81 3.13 -19.96
CA MET A 402 -19.40 3.43 -19.73
C MET A 402 -19.03 3.37 -18.24
N VAL A 403 -19.74 4.09 -17.38
CA VAL A 403 -19.39 4.15 -15.94
C VAL A 403 -19.76 2.87 -15.20
N ILE A 404 -20.75 2.11 -15.66
CA ILE A 404 -21.07 0.77 -15.12
C ILE A 404 -19.89 -0.19 -15.32
N GLU A 405 -19.23 -0.16 -16.49
CA GLU A 405 -18.10 -1.05 -16.81
C GLU A 405 -16.76 -0.48 -16.34
N PHE A 406 -16.58 0.84 -16.46
CA PHE A 406 -15.35 1.56 -16.09
C PHE A 406 -15.67 2.54 -14.96
N THR A 407 -15.81 2.02 -13.77
CA THR A 407 -16.23 2.79 -12.58
C THR A 407 -15.27 3.94 -12.23
N GLU A 408 -14.01 3.82 -12.63
CA GLU A 408 -12.97 4.82 -12.43
C GLU A 408 -13.23 6.12 -13.23
N LEU A 409 -14.12 6.04 -14.25
CA LEU A 409 -14.51 7.18 -15.08
C LEU A 409 -15.70 7.97 -14.52
N GLU A 410 -16.20 7.63 -13.32
CA GLU A 410 -17.26 8.42 -12.68
C GLU A 410 -16.84 9.90 -12.57
N GLY A 411 -17.77 10.80 -12.86
CA GLY A 411 -17.52 12.24 -12.91
C GLY A 411 -16.84 12.70 -14.20
N THR A 412 -15.77 12.03 -14.62
CA THR A 412 -15.08 12.34 -15.89
C THR A 412 -16.01 12.15 -17.08
N MET A 413 -16.73 11.03 -17.16
CA MET A 413 -17.74 10.81 -18.19
C MET A 413 -18.93 11.75 -18.05
N GLY A 414 -19.32 12.06 -16.81
CA GLY A 414 -20.32 13.07 -16.54
C GLY A 414 -19.96 14.44 -17.15
N ARG A 415 -18.70 14.87 -17.03
CA ARG A 415 -18.17 16.08 -17.66
C ARG A 415 -18.19 15.99 -19.18
N ILE A 416 -17.74 14.87 -19.74
CA ILE A 416 -17.66 14.66 -21.19
C ILE A 416 -19.07 14.68 -21.80
N TYR A 417 -20.00 13.87 -21.28
CA TYR A 417 -21.38 13.81 -21.78
C TYR A 417 -22.16 15.11 -21.57
N ALA A 418 -21.86 15.85 -20.47
CA ALA A 418 -22.44 17.18 -20.29
C ALA A 418 -22.02 18.13 -21.40
N LYS A 419 -20.73 18.17 -21.77
CA LYS A 419 -20.23 19.00 -22.88
C LYS A 419 -20.84 18.60 -24.22
N GLU A 420 -20.96 17.33 -24.51
CA GLU A 420 -21.62 16.81 -25.73
C GLU A 420 -23.10 17.15 -25.75
N SER A 421 -23.73 17.24 -24.57
CA SER A 421 -25.11 17.67 -24.41
C SER A 421 -25.28 19.19 -24.42
N ASN A 422 -24.25 19.98 -24.78
CA ASN A 422 -24.21 21.45 -24.83
C ASN A 422 -24.46 22.13 -23.46
N GLU A 423 -24.10 21.46 -22.34
CA GLU A 423 -24.07 22.11 -21.04
C GLU A 423 -22.91 23.11 -20.94
N SER A 424 -23.04 24.12 -20.06
CA SER A 424 -21.96 25.08 -19.85
C SER A 424 -20.69 24.40 -19.30
N ASP A 425 -19.51 24.97 -19.61
CA ASP A 425 -18.25 24.47 -19.05
C ASP A 425 -18.24 24.46 -17.51
N ARG A 426 -18.95 25.41 -16.87
CA ARG A 426 -19.09 25.46 -15.41
C ARG A 426 -19.89 24.26 -14.89
N VAL A 427 -20.99 23.90 -15.55
CA VAL A 427 -21.80 22.73 -15.20
C VAL A 427 -21.01 21.45 -15.40
N ALA A 428 -20.40 21.28 -16.57
CA ALA A 428 -19.61 20.09 -16.88
C ALA A 428 -18.43 19.91 -15.91
N THR A 429 -17.69 20.98 -15.62
CA THR A 429 -16.56 20.92 -14.66
C THR A 429 -17.03 20.58 -13.25
N ALA A 430 -18.16 21.14 -12.79
CA ALA A 430 -18.68 20.86 -11.46
C ALA A 430 -19.11 19.41 -11.29
N ILE A 431 -19.62 18.76 -12.35
CA ILE A 431 -19.99 17.33 -12.34
C ILE A 431 -18.76 16.45 -12.07
N GLU A 432 -17.60 16.77 -12.62
CA GLU A 432 -16.36 16.05 -12.33
C GLU A 432 -15.80 16.41 -10.95
N GLU A 433 -15.70 17.69 -10.65
CA GLU A 433 -15.07 18.19 -9.43
C GLU A 433 -15.81 17.82 -8.14
N GLN A 434 -17.06 17.43 -8.18
CA GLN A 434 -17.81 17.00 -6.99
C GLN A 434 -17.20 15.80 -6.28
N TYR A 435 -16.49 14.95 -7.01
CA TYR A 435 -15.83 13.78 -6.45
C TYR A 435 -14.51 14.09 -5.75
N LEU A 436 -13.92 15.28 -6.04
CA LEU A 436 -12.66 15.70 -5.44
C LEU A 436 -12.83 16.18 -3.98
N PRO A 437 -11.84 15.97 -3.10
CA PRO A 437 -10.74 15.03 -3.29
C PRO A 437 -11.20 13.58 -3.14
N ASN A 438 -10.71 12.71 -4.00
CA ASN A 438 -11.04 11.28 -3.99
C ASN A 438 -10.09 10.42 -3.12
N SER A 439 -8.93 10.97 -2.72
CA SER A 439 -7.95 10.35 -1.84
C SER A 439 -7.25 11.37 -0.94
N ALA A 440 -6.48 10.89 0.03
CA ALA A 440 -5.65 11.76 0.86
C ALA A 440 -4.56 12.44 0.01
N GLY A 441 -4.49 13.77 0.08
CA GLY A 441 -3.52 14.55 -0.71
C GLY A 441 -3.92 14.80 -2.18
N ALA A 442 -5.05 14.27 -2.64
CA ALA A 442 -5.54 14.50 -4.00
C ALA A 442 -5.92 15.98 -4.24
N ALA A 443 -6.00 16.34 -5.52
CA ALA A 443 -6.44 17.67 -5.93
C ALA A 443 -7.81 18.04 -5.33
N LEU A 444 -7.99 19.31 -5.00
CA LEU A 444 -9.27 19.87 -4.55
C LEU A 444 -10.02 20.47 -5.74
N PRO A 445 -11.37 20.57 -5.67
CA PRO A 445 -12.15 21.29 -6.66
C PRO A 445 -11.67 22.75 -6.76
N LYS A 446 -11.64 23.31 -7.96
CA LYS A 446 -11.12 24.65 -8.24
C LYS A 446 -12.22 25.64 -8.62
N SER A 447 -13.25 25.17 -9.36
CA SER A 447 -14.37 26.01 -9.74
C SER A 447 -15.30 26.26 -8.57
N ILE A 448 -15.90 27.46 -8.48
CA ILE A 448 -16.84 27.74 -7.37
C ILE A 448 -18.06 26.81 -7.40
N THR A 449 -18.55 26.46 -8.58
CA THR A 449 -19.63 25.48 -8.74
C THR A 449 -19.23 24.08 -8.29
N GLY A 450 -18.03 23.63 -8.64
CA GLY A 450 -17.48 22.35 -8.20
C GLY A 450 -17.22 22.30 -6.68
N ILE A 451 -16.71 23.36 -6.10
CA ILE A 451 -16.51 23.52 -4.66
C ILE A 451 -17.84 23.35 -3.92
N VAL A 452 -18.86 24.11 -4.30
CA VAL A 452 -20.17 24.08 -3.61
C VAL A 452 -20.84 22.73 -3.78
N LEU A 453 -20.81 22.13 -4.98
CA LEU A 453 -21.40 20.82 -5.24
C LEU A 453 -20.66 19.69 -4.48
N SER A 454 -19.32 19.77 -4.42
CA SER A 454 -18.50 18.80 -3.67
C SER A 454 -18.79 18.87 -2.16
N ILE A 455 -18.93 20.07 -1.60
CA ILE A 455 -19.34 20.27 -0.21
C ILE A 455 -20.72 19.65 0.04
N ALA A 456 -21.69 19.94 -0.83
CA ALA A 456 -23.05 19.43 -0.71
C ALA A 456 -23.09 17.89 -0.76
N ASP A 457 -22.40 17.26 -1.71
CA ASP A 457 -22.35 15.79 -1.84
C ASP A 457 -21.73 15.11 -0.61
N LYS A 458 -20.62 15.68 -0.08
CA LYS A 458 -19.95 15.14 1.09
C LYS A 458 -20.83 15.26 2.34
N ILE A 459 -21.44 16.42 2.57
CA ILE A 459 -22.32 16.64 3.73
C ILE A 459 -23.56 15.78 3.66
N ASP A 460 -24.25 15.69 2.50
CA ASP A 460 -25.42 14.80 2.33
C ASP A 460 -25.06 13.35 2.69
N SER A 461 -23.91 12.88 2.23
CA SER A 461 -23.44 11.53 2.53
C SER A 461 -23.11 11.32 4.00
N ILE A 462 -22.38 12.26 4.61
CA ILE A 462 -21.98 12.16 6.02
C ILE A 462 -23.23 12.17 6.92
N VAL A 463 -24.06 13.19 6.78
CA VAL A 463 -25.26 13.37 7.63
C VAL A 463 -26.23 12.22 7.43
N GLY A 464 -26.50 11.82 6.19
CA GLY A 464 -27.41 10.73 5.88
C GLY A 464 -26.97 9.40 6.50
N LEU A 465 -25.69 9.03 6.35
CA LEU A 465 -25.19 7.77 6.90
C LEU A 465 -25.11 7.77 8.44
N TYR A 466 -24.73 8.89 9.05
CA TYR A 466 -24.78 9.04 10.50
C TYR A 466 -26.23 8.95 11.05
N ALA A 467 -27.21 9.54 10.36
CA ALA A 467 -28.61 9.42 10.72
C ALA A 467 -29.15 7.97 10.64
N LYS A 468 -28.44 7.10 9.93
CA LYS A 468 -28.71 5.65 9.85
C LYS A 468 -27.79 4.82 10.75
N GLU A 469 -27.20 5.44 11.77
CA GLU A 469 -26.32 4.81 12.77
C GLU A 469 -25.11 4.07 12.15
N ARG A 470 -24.65 4.52 10.96
CA ARG A 470 -23.46 3.99 10.29
C ARG A 470 -22.24 4.75 10.76
N TYR A 471 -21.79 4.43 11.97
CA TYR A 471 -20.65 5.08 12.59
C TYR A 471 -19.33 4.46 12.10
N VAL A 472 -18.31 5.32 12.00
CA VAL A 472 -16.95 4.91 11.69
C VAL A 472 -16.28 4.39 12.95
N THR A 473 -15.74 3.18 12.91
CA THR A 473 -14.91 2.63 14.01
C THR A 473 -13.42 2.76 13.68
N GLY A 474 -12.55 2.56 14.68
CA GLY A 474 -11.08 2.66 14.50
C GLY A 474 -10.55 1.87 13.29
N SER A 475 -11.13 0.71 13.01
CA SER A 475 -10.68 -0.24 11.98
C SER A 475 -11.57 -0.36 10.75
N GLN A 476 -12.78 0.24 10.74
CA GLN A 476 -13.75 0.04 9.65
C GLN A 476 -14.38 1.37 9.20
N ASP A 477 -14.27 1.66 7.91
CA ASP A 477 -14.94 2.78 7.23
C ASP A 477 -15.41 2.34 5.83
N PRO A 478 -16.45 1.47 5.76
CA PRO A 478 -16.90 0.91 4.49
C PRO A 478 -17.50 1.94 3.54
N PHE A 479 -17.89 3.11 4.03
CA PHE A 479 -18.49 4.20 3.26
C PHE A 479 -17.56 5.39 3.04
N ALA A 480 -16.27 5.26 3.40
CA ALA A 480 -15.26 6.30 3.30
C ALA A 480 -15.65 7.63 3.95
N LEU A 481 -16.39 7.58 5.07
CA LEU A 481 -16.88 8.77 5.78
C LEU A 481 -15.74 9.65 6.31
N ARG A 482 -14.64 9.04 6.80
CA ARG A 482 -13.45 9.81 7.22
C ARG A 482 -12.85 10.58 6.06
N ARG A 483 -12.69 9.93 4.91
CA ARG A 483 -12.16 10.57 3.70
C ARG A 483 -13.08 11.70 3.25
N ARG A 484 -14.41 11.49 3.25
CA ARG A 484 -15.40 12.52 2.93
C ARG A 484 -15.32 13.70 3.89
N ALA A 485 -15.22 13.44 5.21
CA ALA A 485 -15.11 14.48 6.23
C ALA A 485 -13.79 15.27 6.11
N LEU A 486 -12.67 14.59 5.94
CA LEU A 486 -11.38 15.25 5.71
C LEU A 486 -11.37 16.04 4.41
N GLY A 487 -11.94 15.49 3.33
CA GLY A 487 -12.11 16.19 2.07
C GLY A 487 -12.94 17.47 2.21
N PHE A 488 -14.07 17.40 2.91
CA PHE A 488 -14.91 18.54 3.23
C PHE A 488 -14.12 19.65 3.99
N ILE A 489 -13.42 19.27 5.06
CA ILE A 489 -12.63 20.21 5.86
C ILE A 489 -11.52 20.85 5.00
N ASN A 490 -10.80 20.06 4.21
CA ASN A 490 -9.72 20.56 3.36
C ASN A 490 -10.22 21.56 2.30
N ILE A 491 -11.39 21.30 1.71
CA ILE A 491 -12.02 22.23 0.75
C ILE A 491 -12.30 23.57 1.43
N ILE A 492 -12.91 23.57 2.60
CA ILE A 492 -13.26 24.77 3.35
C ILE A 492 -12.01 25.57 3.73
N LEU A 493 -11.03 24.93 4.34
CA LEU A 493 -9.80 25.58 4.81
C LEU A 493 -8.99 26.17 3.65
N LYS A 494 -8.85 25.41 2.55
CA LYS A 494 -8.04 25.84 1.40
C LYS A 494 -8.65 27.01 0.65
N ASN A 495 -9.98 27.10 0.61
CA ASN A 495 -10.70 28.11 -0.14
C ASN A 495 -11.18 29.28 0.74
N ASN A 496 -10.82 29.32 2.03
CA ASN A 496 -11.26 30.33 3.01
C ASN A 496 -12.78 30.54 2.99
N ILE A 497 -13.53 29.44 2.86
CA ILE A 497 -14.99 29.52 2.80
C ILE A 497 -15.50 29.67 4.23
N ASP A 498 -16.25 30.73 4.46
CA ASP A 498 -16.95 30.97 5.72
C ASP A 498 -18.21 30.07 5.78
N ALA A 499 -17.97 28.77 5.71
CA ALA A 499 -19.01 27.78 5.83
C ALA A 499 -19.28 27.53 7.30
N VAL A 500 -20.26 28.24 7.78
CA VAL A 500 -20.76 28.00 9.10
C VAL A 500 -21.50 26.67 9.09
N SER A 501 -20.85 25.67 9.54
CA SER A 501 -21.44 24.37 9.88
C SER A 501 -22.19 24.49 11.19
N TYR A 502 -23.41 24.25 11.16
CA TYR A 502 -24.24 24.31 12.20
C TYR A 502 -24.80 23.18 12.68
N THR A 503 -24.46 22.88 13.64
CA THR A 503 -24.56 22.66 15.01
C THR A 503 -25.62 23.39 15.78
N HIS A 504 -26.46 24.05 15.13
CA HIS A 504 -27.62 24.57 15.81
C HIS A 504 -28.82 23.73 15.45
#